data_a68e1003caace3ab4dfcd1d5fa853127
#
_entry.id   a68e1003caace3ab4dfcd1d5fa853127
#
_cell.length_a   1.000
_cell.length_b   1.000
_cell.length_c   1.000
_cell.angle_alpha   90.00
_cell.angle_beta   90.00
_cell.angle_gamma   90.00
#
_symmetry.space_group_name_H-M   'P 1'
#
loop_
_entity.id
_entity.type
_entity.pdbx_description
1 polymer ?
#
loop_
_entity_poly.entity_id
_entity_poly.type
_entity_poly.pdbx_seq_one_letter_code
_entity_poly.pdbx_strand_id
1 'polypeptide(L)'
;MNTVVSESRKLFSLRSTWVYLAIVALGMTAGGVLTAWGYDFNGTADGKFQSSDVLAASDLAMVVMIFASAMMVGGDLGKGTVAWSYLSSNRRVGIVLSQFVVILVSLLLAATLGIAVGTLLIAALGGDIDFTSFHQWPDCNRVVFAYLEWTGFSLLAMGLAYLLRSGTFAAMILVVEFFVLETALMAFDASWAEALLSCLPFANMQTLVLGSDLALDHSRGVSALILGVTLAVCVGGACVVSRRRSVAK
;
A
#
# COMPACT_ATOMS: atom_id res chain seq x y z
N MET A 1 17.04 -18.07 -16.80
CA MET A 1 16.70 -18.05 -15.36
C MET A 1 15.59 -17.01 -15.16
N ASN A 2 14.48 -17.37 -14.52
CA ASN A 2 13.37 -16.43 -14.35
C ASN A 2 13.81 -15.25 -13.48
N THR A 3 13.71 -14.02 -13.98
CA THR A 3 14.07 -12.78 -13.27
C THR A 3 13.35 -12.68 -11.92
N VAL A 4 12.11 -13.14 -11.83
CA VAL A 4 11.33 -13.19 -10.59
C VAL A 4 11.99 -14.04 -9.51
N VAL A 5 12.50 -15.25 -9.87
CA VAL A 5 13.19 -16.13 -8.92
C VAL A 5 14.51 -15.52 -8.43
N SER A 6 15.23 -14.85 -9.32
CA SER A 6 16.46 -14.14 -8.95
C SER A 6 16.18 -13.00 -7.97
N GLU A 7 15.16 -12.17 -8.26
CA GLU A 7 14.78 -11.05 -7.39
C GLU A 7 14.20 -11.52 -6.05
N SER A 8 13.43 -12.62 -6.03
CA SER A 8 12.93 -13.17 -4.76
C SER A 8 14.07 -13.67 -3.86
N ARG A 9 15.04 -14.41 -4.40
CA ARG A 9 16.22 -14.87 -3.64
C ARG A 9 17.02 -13.70 -3.08
N LYS A 10 17.22 -12.65 -3.88
CA LYS A 10 17.89 -11.43 -3.45
C LYS A 10 17.11 -10.74 -2.32
N LEU A 11 15.81 -10.55 -2.48
CA LEU A 11 14.97 -9.89 -1.50
C LEU A 11 15.01 -10.61 -0.14
N PHE A 12 14.78 -11.93 -0.14
CA PHE A 12 14.73 -12.72 1.09
C PHE A 12 16.10 -13.00 1.71
N SER A 13 17.21 -12.73 1.01
CA SER A 13 18.56 -12.76 1.60
C SER A 13 18.86 -11.54 2.46
N LEU A 14 18.11 -10.46 2.33
CA LEU A 14 18.31 -9.22 3.08
C LEU A 14 17.59 -9.26 4.42
N ARG A 15 18.30 -9.01 5.51
CA ARG A 15 17.72 -8.92 6.86
C ARG A 15 16.68 -7.81 6.98
N SER A 16 16.90 -6.68 6.29
CA SER A 16 15.96 -5.56 6.27
C SER A 16 14.58 -5.93 5.72
N THR A 17 14.51 -6.83 4.73
CA THR A 17 13.25 -7.33 4.17
C THR A 17 12.39 -7.99 5.24
N TRP A 18 12.99 -8.90 6.02
CA TRP A 18 12.26 -9.58 7.10
C TRP A 18 11.75 -8.62 8.17
N VAL A 19 12.54 -7.56 8.46
CA VAL A 19 12.11 -6.50 9.40
C VAL A 19 10.88 -5.77 8.86
N TYR A 20 10.88 -5.36 7.59
CA TYR A 20 9.71 -4.70 6.98
C TYR A 20 8.48 -5.61 6.95
N LEU A 21 8.64 -6.87 6.54
CA LEU A 21 7.54 -7.84 6.52
C LEU A 21 6.98 -8.09 7.93
N ALA A 22 7.86 -8.19 8.94
CA ALA A 22 7.45 -8.35 10.32
C ALA A 22 6.69 -7.11 10.84
N ILE A 23 7.15 -5.89 10.52
CA ILE A 23 6.48 -4.65 10.90
C ILE A 23 5.08 -4.59 10.27
N VAL A 24 4.93 -4.95 8.99
CA VAL A 24 3.63 -5.00 8.31
C VAL A 24 2.72 -6.03 9.00
N ALA A 25 3.18 -7.26 9.20
CA ALA A 25 2.39 -8.32 9.82
C ALA A 25 1.98 -7.97 11.27
N LEU A 26 2.92 -7.49 12.08
CA LEU A 26 2.67 -7.08 13.46
C LEU A 26 1.76 -5.85 13.53
N GLY A 27 1.93 -4.88 12.64
CA GLY A 27 1.07 -3.69 12.56
C GLY A 27 -0.39 -4.07 12.27
N MET A 28 -0.61 -4.97 11.31
CA MET A 28 -1.96 -5.49 11.00
C MET A 28 -2.56 -6.28 12.16
N THR A 29 -1.75 -7.16 12.78
CA THR A 29 -2.18 -7.92 13.96
C THR A 29 -2.55 -6.99 15.12
N ALA A 30 -1.68 -6.04 15.45
CA ALA A 30 -1.89 -5.11 16.55
C ALA A 30 -3.09 -4.18 16.27
N GLY A 31 -3.24 -3.70 15.04
CA GLY A 31 -4.37 -2.85 14.65
C GLY A 31 -5.70 -3.56 14.87
N GLY A 32 -5.86 -4.79 14.38
CA GLY A 32 -7.06 -5.58 14.58
C GLY A 32 -7.37 -5.85 16.06
N VAL A 33 -6.36 -6.26 16.83
CA VAL A 33 -6.52 -6.54 18.27
C VAL A 33 -6.87 -5.27 19.06
N LEU A 34 -6.22 -4.13 18.78
CA LEU A 34 -6.51 -2.86 19.46
C LEU A 34 -7.91 -2.36 19.14
N THR A 35 -8.36 -2.54 17.90
CA THR A 35 -9.74 -2.18 17.53
C THR A 35 -10.75 -3.02 18.28
N ALA A 36 -10.55 -4.34 18.32
CA ALA A 36 -11.42 -5.23 19.09
C ALA A 36 -11.46 -4.88 20.58
N TRP A 37 -10.29 -4.59 21.16
CA TRP A 37 -10.20 -4.17 22.56
C TRP A 37 -10.87 -2.81 22.82
N GLY A 38 -10.78 -1.87 21.87
CA GLY A 38 -11.48 -0.59 21.95
C GLY A 38 -13.01 -0.72 21.93
N TYR A 39 -13.55 -1.70 21.21
CA TYR A 39 -14.98 -2.02 21.21
C TYR A 39 -15.46 -2.51 22.58
N ASP A 40 -14.72 -3.41 23.22
CA ASP A 40 -15.03 -3.93 24.56
C ASP A 40 -14.99 -2.82 25.64
N PHE A 41 -14.02 -1.90 25.52
CA PHE A 41 -13.82 -0.82 26.49
C PHE A 41 -14.93 0.25 26.44
N ASN A 42 -15.55 0.47 25.28
CA ASN A 42 -16.60 1.47 25.08
C ASN A 42 -18.01 0.98 25.40
N GLY A 43 -18.16 -0.28 25.85
CA GLY A 43 -19.46 -0.83 26.25
C GLY A 43 -20.49 -0.93 25.12
N THR A 44 -20.05 -0.94 23.87
CA THR A 44 -20.90 -1.18 22.69
C THR A 44 -21.18 -2.68 22.49
N ALA A 45 -21.30 -3.38 23.59
CA ALA A 45 -21.31 -4.84 23.71
C ALA A 45 -22.48 -5.58 23.05
N ASP A 46 -23.39 -4.91 22.36
CA ASP A 46 -24.46 -5.56 21.60
C ASP A 46 -24.08 -5.83 20.13
N GLY A 47 -22.94 -5.33 19.67
CA GLY A 47 -22.46 -5.52 18.31
C GLY A 47 -21.40 -6.63 18.22
N LYS A 48 -21.68 -7.70 17.51
CA LYS A 48 -20.65 -8.65 17.10
C LYS A 48 -19.58 -7.93 16.31
N PHE A 49 -18.31 -8.22 16.63
CA PHE A 49 -17.18 -7.67 15.90
C PHE A 49 -17.27 -8.11 14.43
N GLN A 50 -17.44 -7.15 13.54
CA GLN A 50 -17.56 -7.44 12.12
C GLN A 50 -16.18 -7.72 11.54
N SER A 51 -16.11 -8.61 10.57
CA SER A 51 -14.85 -8.92 9.88
C SER A 51 -14.21 -7.70 9.20
N SER A 52 -15.00 -6.70 8.84
CA SER A 52 -14.53 -5.41 8.31
C SER A 52 -13.80 -4.56 9.36
N ASP A 53 -14.10 -4.75 10.65
CA ASP A 53 -13.49 -3.97 11.74
C ASP A 53 -12.02 -4.39 11.96
N VAL A 54 -11.65 -5.61 11.56
CA VAL A 54 -10.25 -6.05 11.51
C VAL A 54 -9.40 -5.17 10.58
N LEU A 55 -10.04 -4.53 9.60
CA LEU A 55 -9.41 -3.59 8.66
C LEU A 55 -9.45 -2.14 9.12
N ALA A 56 -9.97 -1.84 10.31
CA ALA A 56 -10.06 -0.45 10.81
C ALA A 56 -8.68 0.23 10.94
N ALA A 57 -7.60 -0.55 11.04
CA ALA A 57 -6.24 -0.06 11.01
C ALA A 57 -5.61 -0.08 9.60
N SER A 58 -6.41 -0.21 8.54
CA SER A 58 -5.93 -0.30 7.14
C SER A 58 -5.07 0.89 6.73
N ASP A 59 -5.44 2.11 7.14
CA ASP A 59 -4.71 3.34 6.80
C ASP A 59 -3.30 3.34 7.42
N LEU A 60 -3.18 2.92 8.68
CA LEU A 60 -1.87 2.78 9.33
C LEU A 60 -1.01 1.72 8.62
N ALA A 61 -1.62 0.61 8.25
CA ALA A 61 -0.95 -0.43 7.48
C ALA A 61 -0.51 0.06 6.11
N MET A 62 -1.33 0.86 5.42
CA MET A 62 -0.98 1.50 4.15
C MET A 62 0.30 2.34 4.30
N VAL A 63 0.40 3.16 5.33
CA VAL A 63 1.61 3.96 5.61
C VAL A 63 2.84 3.08 5.76
N VAL A 64 2.72 2.00 6.56
CA VAL A 64 3.83 1.06 6.74
C VAL A 64 4.22 0.39 5.43
N MET A 65 3.23 0.03 4.59
CA MET A 65 3.49 -0.56 3.27
C MET A 65 4.12 0.42 2.29
N ILE A 66 3.74 1.71 2.32
CA ILE A 66 4.40 2.78 1.55
C ILE A 66 5.89 2.85 1.93
N PHE A 67 6.20 2.94 3.23
CA PHE A 67 7.58 2.97 3.69
C PHE A 67 8.33 1.68 3.32
N ALA A 68 7.76 0.52 3.59
CA ALA A 68 8.40 -0.76 3.32
C ALA A 68 8.72 -0.91 1.82
N SER A 69 7.76 -0.67 0.94
CA SER A 69 7.93 -0.80 -0.51
C SER A 69 8.94 0.20 -1.08
N ALA A 70 8.86 1.47 -0.66
CA ALA A 70 9.82 2.51 -1.07
C ALA A 70 11.24 2.22 -0.58
N MET A 71 11.40 1.80 0.68
CA MET A 71 12.72 1.53 1.28
C MET A 71 13.37 0.27 0.73
N MET A 72 12.59 -0.78 0.41
CA MET A 72 13.11 -1.97 -0.26
C MET A 72 13.72 -1.63 -1.63
N VAL A 73 13.02 -0.81 -2.42
CA VAL A 73 13.54 -0.33 -3.71
C VAL A 73 14.68 0.66 -3.51
N GLY A 74 14.50 1.64 -2.64
CA GLY A 74 15.50 2.69 -2.39
C GLY A 74 16.80 2.15 -1.82
N GLY A 75 16.74 1.10 -0.99
CA GLY A 75 17.91 0.41 -0.46
C GLY A 75 18.77 -0.25 -1.55
N ASP A 76 18.12 -0.82 -2.56
CA ASP A 76 18.80 -1.42 -3.71
C ASP A 76 19.45 -0.34 -4.60
N LEU A 77 18.75 0.77 -4.82
CA LEU A 77 19.26 1.90 -5.61
C LEU A 77 20.45 2.59 -4.93
N GLY A 78 20.36 2.81 -3.61
CA GLY A 78 21.40 3.48 -2.84
C GLY A 78 22.68 2.67 -2.69
N LYS A 79 22.58 1.35 -2.60
CA LYS A 79 23.72 0.43 -2.50
C LYS A 79 24.33 0.05 -3.86
N GLY A 80 23.73 0.51 -4.97
CA GLY A 80 24.19 0.16 -6.31
C GLY A 80 23.99 -1.32 -6.69
N THR A 81 23.27 -2.11 -5.87
CA THR A 81 23.03 -3.53 -6.13
C THR A 81 22.20 -3.76 -7.40
N VAL A 82 21.41 -2.78 -7.81
CA VAL A 82 20.68 -2.77 -9.09
C VAL A 82 21.64 -2.85 -10.28
N ALA A 83 22.85 -2.27 -10.17
CA ALA A 83 23.85 -2.32 -11.23
C ALA A 83 24.27 -3.77 -11.56
N TRP A 84 24.45 -4.60 -10.53
CA TRP A 84 24.79 -6.02 -10.72
C TRP A 84 23.65 -6.79 -11.39
N SER A 85 22.40 -6.48 -11.04
CA SER A 85 21.23 -7.08 -11.71
C SER A 85 21.18 -6.69 -13.21
N TYR A 86 21.53 -5.46 -13.55
CA TYR A 86 21.58 -4.97 -14.92
C TYR A 86 22.74 -5.56 -15.74
N LEU A 87 23.86 -5.91 -15.12
CA LEU A 87 24.96 -6.59 -15.78
C LEU A 87 24.64 -8.06 -16.10
N SER A 88 23.81 -8.69 -15.26
CA SER A 88 23.42 -10.10 -15.45
C SER A 88 22.28 -10.30 -16.45
N SER A 89 21.55 -9.25 -16.80
CA SER A 89 20.40 -9.35 -17.73
C SER A 89 20.26 -8.10 -18.60
N ASN A 90 20.14 -8.34 -19.91
CA ASN A 90 19.92 -7.25 -20.89
C ASN A 90 18.47 -6.67 -20.84
N ARG A 91 17.57 -7.25 -20.02
CA ARG A 91 16.15 -6.83 -19.92
C ARG A 91 15.90 -6.00 -18.67
N ARG A 92 16.42 -4.77 -18.64
CA ARG A 92 16.33 -3.85 -17.48
C ARG A 92 14.90 -3.63 -16.97
N VAL A 93 13.93 -3.45 -17.87
CA VAL A 93 12.51 -3.28 -17.51
C VAL A 93 11.95 -4.54 -16.85
N GLY A 94 12.34 -5.72 -17.33
CA GLY A 94 11.92 -6.98 -16.72
C GLY A 94 12.42 -7.13 -15.28
N ILE A 95 13.60 -6.59 -14.96
CA ILE A 95 14.13 -6.58 -13.59
C ILE A 95 13.28 -5.65 -12.70
N VAL A 96 12.98 -4.43 -13.15
CA VAL A 96 12.15 -3.47 -12.39
C VAL A 96 10.77 -4.06 -12.11
N LEU A 97 10.10 -4.58 -13.14
CA LEU A 97 8.78 -5.18 -12.98
C LEU A 97 8.79 -6.43 -12.08
N SER A 98 9.80 -7.30 -12.22
CA SER A 98 9.92 -8.46 -11.36
C SER A 98 10.19 -8.08 -9.91
N GLN A 99 10.99 -7.04 -9.65
CA GLN A 99 11.21 -6.49 -8.32
C GLN A 99 9.90 -5.96 -7.73
N PHE A 100 9.12 -5.18 -8.48
CA PHE A 100 7.82 -4.66 -8.03
C PHE A 100 6.87 -5.79 -7.65
N VAL A 101 6.75 -6.79 -8.51
CA VAL A 101 5.87 -7.96 -8.26
C VAL A 101 6.31 -8.71 -7.01
N VAL A 102 7.60 -8.98 -6.83
CA VAL A 102 8.10 -9.73 -5.67
C VAL A 102 7.89 -8.96 -4.38
N ILE A 103 8.19 -7.66 -4.34
CA ILE A 103 7.98 -6.82 -3.16
C ILE A 103 6.48 -6.77 -2.82
N LEU A 104 5.63 -6.47 -3.82
CA LEU A 104 4.20 -6.34 -3.63
C LEU A 104 3.57 -7.62 -3.08
N VAL A 105 3.84 -8.76 -3.71
CA VAL A 105 3.34 -10.07 -3.27
C VAL A 105 3.80 -10.38 -1.85
N SER A 106 5.06 -10.10 -1.51
CA SER A 106 5.59 -10.33 -0.17
C SER A 106 4.90 -9.47 0.89
N LEU A 107 4.64 -8.18 0.59
CA LEU A 107 3.94 -7.26 1.49
C LEU A 107 2.47 -7.66 1.69
N LEU A 108 1.77 -8.00 0.61
CA LEU A 108 0.37 -8.46 0.69
C LEU A 108 0.25 -9.78 1.47
N LEU A 109 1.19 -10.70 1.28
CA LEU A 109 1.23 -11.93 2.08
C LEU A 109 1.49 -11.65 3.57
N ALA A 110 2.40 -10.72 3.89
CA ALA A 110 2.66 -10.32 5.27
C ALA A 110 1.43 -9.65 5.91
N ALA A 111 0.72 -8.78 5.17
CA ALA A 111 -0.52 -8.17 5.62
C ALA A 111 -1.62 -9.22 5.86
N THR A 112 -1.79 -10.16 4.92
CA THR A 112 -2.76 -11.26 5.06
C THR A 112 -2.45 -12.13 6.29
N LEU A 113 -1.17 -12.45 6.51
CA LEU A 113 -0.75 -13.19 7.71
C LEU A 113 -1.04 -12.40 8.99
N GLY A 114 -0.78 -11.08 8.98
CA GLY A 114 -1.08 -10.22 10.11
C GLY A 114 -2.58 -10.17 10.44
N ILE A 115 -3.44 -10.04 9.42
CA ILE A 115 -4.90 -10.11 9.56
C ILE A 115 -5.32 -11.46 10.12
N ALA A 116 -4.83 -12.56 9.56
CA ALA A 116 -5.18 -13.91 10.00
C ALA A 116 -4.77 -14.14 11.47
N VAL A 117 -3.56 -13.73 11.85
CA VAL A 117 -3.10 -13.84 13.25
C VAL A 117 -3.91 -12.94 14.17
N GLY A 118 -4.22 -11.70 13.76
CA GLY A 118 -5.07 -10.77 14.50
C GLY A 118 -6.46 -11.35 14.76
N THR A 119 -7.09 -11.88 13.72
CA THR A 119 -8.40 -12.56 13.80
C THR A 119 -8.38 -13.75 14.75
N LEU A 120 -7.34 -14.59 14.66
CA LEU A 120 -7.17 -15.74 15.57
C LEU A 120 -6.96 -15.30 17.04
N LEU A 121 -6.21 -14.24 17.27
CA LEU A 121 -6.00 -13.70 18.62
C LEU A 121 -7.30 -13.13 19.20
N ILE A 122 -8.08 -12.39 18.42
CA ILE A 122 -9.39 -11.87 18.85
C ILE A 122 -10.30 -13.04 19.25
N ALA A 123 -10.40 -14.06 18.41
CA ALA A 123 -11.19 -15.26 18.72
C ALA A 123 -10.69 -15.99 19.97
N ALA A 124 -9.38 -16.10 20.18
CA ALA A 124 -8.77 -16.73 21.35
C ALA A 124 -9.02 -15.94 22.66
N LEU A 125 -9.17 -14.62 22.56
CA LEU A 125 -9.49 -13.75 23.69
C LEU A 125 -10.99 -13.70 24.00
N GLY A 126 -11.81 -14.47 23.28
CA GLY A 126 -13.26 -14.57 23.52
C GLY A 126 -14.09 -13.57 22.73
N GLY A 127 -13.50 -12.87 21.75
CA GLY A 127 -14.22 -12.01 20.83
C GLY A 127 -15.10 -12.83 19.87
N ASP A 128 -16.38 -12.48 19.78
CA ASP A 128 -17.33 -13.12 18.84
C ASP A 128 -17.25 -12.40 17.49
N ILE A 129 -16.59 -13.03 16.51
CA ILE A 129 -16.40 -12.47 15.18
C ILE A 129 -17.50 -12.99 14.25
N ASP A 130 -18.25 -12.08 13.66
CA ASP A 130 -19.25 -12.44 12.66
C ASP A 130 -18.62 -12.55 11.27
N PHE A 131 -18.31 -13.79 10.86
CA PHE A 131 -17.78 -14.09 9.54
C PHE A 131 -18.86 -14.10 8.45
N THR A 132 -20.14 -14.00 8.79
CA THR A 132 -21.23 -14.00 7.80
C THR A 132 -21.24 -12.72 6.98
N SER A 133 -20.73 -11.62 7.54
CA SER A 133 -20.60 -10.31 6.85
C SER A 133 -19.67 -10.36 5.63
N PHE A 134 -18.71 -11.30 5.57
CA PHE A 134 -17.83 -11.45 4.40
C PHE A 134 -18.55 -11.80 3.10
N HIS A 135 -19.75 -12.36 3.18
CA HIS A 135 -20.54 -12.72 2.01
C HIS A 135 -21.56 -11.67 1.61
N GLN A 136 -21.71 -10.62 2.41
CA GLN A 136 -22.68 -9.56 2.17
C GLN A 136 -21.99 -8.31 1.61
N TRP A 137 -22.56 -7.80 0.53
CA TRP A 137 -22.23 -6.47 0.04
C TRP A 137 -22.82 -5.45 1.03
N PRO A 138 -22.06 -4.51 1.63
CA PRO A 138 -20.83 -3.87 1.20
C PRO A 138 -19.52 -4.37 1.85
N ASP A 139 -19.54 -5.27 2.81
CA ASP A 139 -18.36 -5.61 3.62
C ASP A 139 -17.28 -6.36 2.84
N CYS A 140 -17.67 -7.21 1.90
CA CYS A 140 -16.74 -7.85 0.96
C CYS A 140 -15.92 -6.81 0.17
N ASN A 141 -16.52 -5.67 -0.14
CA ASN A 141 -15.84 -4.58 -0.85
C ASN A 141 -14.72 -3.97 -0.03
N ARG A 142 -14.93 -3.73 1.27
CA ARG A 142 -13.91 -3.10 2.11
C ARG A 142 -12.60 -3.88 2.08
N VAL A 143 -12.69 -5.22 2.12
CA VAL A 143 -11.50 -6.07 2.02
C VAL A 143 -10.81 -5.91 0.66
N VAL A 144 -11.59 -6.04 -0.43
CA VAL A 144 -11.05 -5.90 -1.80
C VAL A 144 -10.42 -4.53 -2.00
N PHE A 145 -11.09 -3.48 -1.54
CA PHE A 145 -10.61 -2.11 -1.68
C PHE A 145 -9.37 -1.83 -0.84
N ALA A 146 -9.27 -2.33 0.40
CA ALA A 146 -8.06 -2.23 1.20
C ALA A 146 -6.85 -2.86 0.48
N TYR A 147 -7.02 -4.04 -0.13
CA TYR A 147 -5.96 -4.66 -0.91
C TYR A 147 -5.61 -3.88 -2.18
N LEU A 148 -6.59 -3.27 -2.85
CA LEU A 148 -6.35 -2.39 -4.00
C LEU A 148 -5.61 -1.12 -3.59
N GLU A 149 -5.99 -0.53 -2.47
CA GLU A 149 -5.34 0.64 -1.89
C GLU A 149 -3.87 0.35 -1.56
N TRP A 150 -3.60 -0.71 -0.79
CA TRP A 150 -2.24 -1.12 -0.45
C TRP A 150 -1.41 -1.42 -1.69
N THR A 151 -2.00 -2.08 -2.69
CA THR A 151 -1.36 -2.35 -3.97
C THR A 151 -1.02 -1.07 -4.71
N GLY A 152 -1.99 -0.16 -4.83
CA GLY A 152 -1.84 1.11 -5.54
C GLY A 152 -0.76 1.98 -4.92
N PHE A 153 -0.84 2.23 -3.62
CA PHE A 153 0.13 3.06 -2.92
C PHE A 153 1.52 2.43 -2.84
N SER A 154 1.63 1.11 -2.70
CA SER A 154 2.93 0.42 -2.78
C SER A 154 3.57 0.57 -4.16
N LEU A 155 2.79 0.47 -5.25
CA LEU A 155 3.28 0.68 -6.61
C LEU A 155 3.69 2.13 -6.85
N LEU A 156 2.92 3.11 -6.35
CA LEU A 156 3.29 4.53 -6.40
C LEU A 156 4.61 4.78 -5.66
N ALA A 157 4.74 4.24 -4.44
CA ALA A 157 5.93 4.38 -3.62
C ALA A 157 7.17 3.79 -4.30
N MET A 158 7.07 2.61 -4.88
CA MET A 158 8.15 1.98 -5.63
C MET A 158 8.50 2.77 -6.90
N GLY A 159 7.49 3.23 -7.65
CA GLY A 159 7.68 4.05 -8.84
C GLY A 159 8.41 5.36 -8.52
N LEU A 160 7.95 6.09 -7.50
CA LEU A 160 8.60 7.31 -7.02
C LEU A 160 10.01 7.06 -6.49
N ALA A 161 10.26 5.95 -5.80
CA ALA A 161 11.60 5.61 -5.33
C ALA A 161 12.60 5.44 -6.49
N TYR A 162 12.16 4.87 -7.62
CA TYR A 162 12.97 4.82 -8.85
C TYR A 162 13.21 6.19 -9.48
N LEU A 163 12.18 7.05 -9.52
CA LEU A 163 12.26 8.38 -10.09
C LEU A 163 13.18 9.28 -9.27
N LEU A 164 13.01 9.29 -7.95
CA LEU A 164 13.74 10.14 -7.01
C LEU A 164 15.09 9.56 -6.56
N ARG A 165 15.36 8.28 -6.86
CA ARG A 165 16.53 7.53 -6.37
C ARG A 165 16.64 7.46 -4.84
N SER A 166 15.55 7.64 -4.15
CA SER A 166 15.50 7.65 -2.70
C SER A 166 14.19 7.06 -2.21
N GLY A 167 14.28 5.96 -1.45
CA GLY A 167 13.10 5.37 -0.83
C GLY A 167 12.52 6.28 0.24
N THR A 168 13.37 6.96 1.02
CA THR A 168 12.93 7.86 2.09
C THR A 168 12.11 9.04 1.54
N PHE A 169 12.64 9.73 0.52
CA PHE A 169 11.91 10.85 -0.08
C PHE A 169 10.61 10.40 -0.76
N ALA A 170 10.61 9.25 -1.43
CA ALA A 170 9.42 8.72 -2.04
C ALA A 170 8.32 8.42 -1.01
N ALA A 171 8.68 7.75 0.09
CA ALA A 171 7.75 7.47 1.18
C ALA A 171 7.24 8.76 1.84
N MET A 172 8.13 9.71 2.13
CA MET A 172 7.74 10.98 2.76
C MET A 172 6.77 11.79 1.89
N ILE A 173 6.98 11.85 0.57
CA ILE A 173 6.08 12.57 -0.34
C ILE A 173 4.67 12.00 -0.26
N LEU A 174 4.52 10.67 -0.33
CA LEU A 174 3.19 10.04 -0.27
C LEU A 174 2.54 10.18 1.10
N VAL A 175 3.30 10.09 2.18
CA VAL A 175 2.75 10.26 3.53
C VAL A 175 2.36 11.72 3.81
N VAL A 176 3.15 12.68 3.35
CA VAL A 176 2.80 14.12 3.45
C VAL A 176 1.59 14.43 2.57
N GLU A 177 1.52 13.86 1.39
CA GLU A 177 0.36 13.99 0.51
C GLU A 177 -0.90 13.48 1.21
N PHE A 178 -0.88 12.27 1.74
CA PHE A 178 -1.98 11.64 2.44
C PHE A 178 -2.43 12.41 3.70
N PHE A 179 -1.51 12.64 4.65
CA PHE A 179 -1.89 13.19 5.96
C PHE A 179 -1.99 14.71 6.01
N VAL A 180 -1.22 15.41 5.19
CA VAL A 180 -1.12 16.86 5.30
C VAL A 180 -1.82 17.55 4.15
N LEU A 181 -1.49 17.18 2.90
CA LEU A 181 -1.98 17.92 1.75
C LEU A 181 -3.48 17.69 1.53
N GLU A 182 -3.92 16.44 1.45
CA GLU A 182 -5.34 16.16 1.21
C GLU A 182 -6.21 16.58 2.39
N THR A 183 -5.79 16.28 3.63
CA THR A 183 -6.52 16.70 4.82
C THR A 183 -6.62 18.24 4.92
N ALA A 184 -5.55 18.95 4.59
CA ALA A 184 -5.58 20.42 4.56
C ALA A 184 -6.52 20.94 3.46
N LEU A 185 -6.48 20.34 2.25
CA LEU A 185 -7.36 20.75 1.15
C LEU A 185 -8.84 20.50 1.46
N MET A 186 -9.17 19.40 2.15
CA MET A 186 -10.54 19.11 2.60
C MET A 186 -11.08 20.15 3.59
N ALA A 187 -10.21 20.88 4.28
CA ALA A 187 -10.61 21.94 5.20
C ALA A 187 -10.96 23.27 4.50
N PHE A 188 -10.66 23.40 3.20
CA PHE A 188 -10.97 24.59 2.43
C PHE A 188 -12.24 24.38 1.58
N ASP A 189 -13.25 25.17 1.86
CA ASP A 189 -14.50 25.22 1.08
C ASP A 189 -14.31 26.15 -0.15
N ALA A 190 -13.46 25.72 -1.10
CA ALA A 190 -13.10 26.53 -2.26
C ALA A 190 -12.95 25.66 -3.51
N SER A 191 -13.46 26.13 -4.66
CA SER A 191 -13.46 25.39 -5.92
C SER A 191 -12.06 24.98 -6.43
N TRP A 192 -11.02 25.77 -6.11
CA TRP A 192 -9.64 25.40 -6.44
C TRP A 192 -9.12 24.22 -5.60
N ALA A 193 -9.56 24.10 -4.33
CA ALA A 193 -9.18 22.99 -3.46
C ALA A 193 -9.84 21.69 -3.93
N GLU A 194 -11.11 21.73 -4.30
CA GLU A 194 -11.82 20.59 -4.91
C GLU A 194 -11.15 20.14 -6.23
N ALA A 195 -10.76 21.10 -7.08
CA ALA A 195 -10.06 20.79 -8.32
C ALA A 195 -8.69 20.13 -8.08
N LEU A 196 -7.95 20.52 -7.03
CA LEU A 196 -6.71 19.85 -6.65
C LEU A 196 -6.96 18.46 -6.07
N LEU A 197 -7.92 18.33 -5.14
CA LEU A 197 -8.32 17.04 -4.55
C LEU A 197 -8.71 16.04 -5.63
N SER A 198 -9.42 16.47 -6.67
CA SER A 198 -9.82 15.60 -7.77
C SER A 198 -8.64 14.97 -8.54
N CYS A 199 -7.44 15.54 -8.43
CA CYS A 199 -6.23 15.01 -9.06
C CYS A 199 -5.38 14.13 -8.13
N LEU A 200 -5.63 14.17 -6.82
CA LEU A 200 -4.80 13.49 -5.83
C LEU A 200 -5.19 12.01 -5.67
N PRO A 201 -4.22 11.11 -5.47
CA PRO A 201 -4.48 9.68 -5.49
C PRO A 201 -5.31 9.18 -4.32
N PHE A 202 -5.16 9.72 -3.12
CA PHE A 202 -5.88 9.22 -1.96
C PHE A 202 -7.37 9.58 -2.00
N ALA A 203 -7.75 10.84 -2.30
CA ALA A 203 -9.13 11.25 -2.46
C ALA A 203 -9.86 10.44 -3.55
N ASN A 204 -9.15 10.16 -4.66
CA ASN A 204 -9.68 9.30 -5.72
C ASN A 204 -9.84 7.84 -5.25
N MET A 205 -8.93 7.34 -4.41
CA MET A 205 -9.06 6.00 -3.85
C MET A 205 -10.22 5.91 -2.87
N GLN A 206 -10.40 6.90 -2.00
CA GLN A 206 -11.57 6.98 -1.12
C GLN A 206 -12.88 7.03 -1.91
N THR A 207 -12.97 7.83 -2.98
CA THR A 207 -14.14 7.87 -3.86
C THR A 207 -14.40 6.52 -4.53
N LEU A 208 -13.36 5.78 -4.90
CA LEU A 208 -13.49 4.44 -5.46
C LEU A 208 -14.08 3.47 -4.43
N VAL A 209 -13.61 3.53 -3.18
CA VAL A 209 -14.01 2.65 -2.07
C VAL A 209 -15.40 2.99 -1.56
N LEU A 210 -15.61 4.23 -1.16
CA LEU A 210 -16.80 4.68 -0.42
C LEU A 210 -17.92 5.19 -1.34
N GLY A 211 -17.60 5.56 -2.58
CA GLY A 211 -18.55 6.15 -3.53
C GLY A 211 -18.55 7.67 -3.49
N SER A 212 -19.34 8.28 -4.39
CA SER A 212 -19.39 9.74 -4.62
C SER A 212 -19.89 10.57 -3.42
N ASP A 213 -20.42 9.92 -2.37
CA ASP A 213 -21.13 10.62 -1.31
C ASP A 213 -20.21 11.26 -0.25
N LEU A 214 -18.89 11.04 -0.32
CA LEU A 214 -18.00 11.39 0.79
C LEU A 214 -16.80 12.28 0.44
N ALA A 215 -16.31 12.31 -0.80
CA ALA A 215 -15.08 13.05 -1.09
C ALA A 215 -15.09 13.91 -2.36
N LEU A 216 -15.63 13.41 -3.46
CA LEU A 216 -15.55 14.10 -4.76
C LEU A 216 -16.84 13.92 -5.57
N ASP A 217 -17.25 14.97 -6.30
CA ASP A 217 -18.46 14.99 -7.12
C ASP A 217 -18.39 14.18 -8.44
N HIS A 218 -17.34 13.37 -8.63
CA HIS A 218 -17.20 12.60 -9.85
C HIS A 218 -17.41 11.09 -9.65
N SER A 219 -17.73 10.39 -10.74
CA SER A 219 -18.03 8.96 -10.70
C SER A 219 -16.81 8.11 -10.37
N ARG A 220 -17.04 6.92 -9.79
CA ARG A 220 -16.01 5.89 -9.54
C ARG A 220 -15.16 5.57 -10.76
N GLY A 221 -15.75 5.63 -11.96
CA GLY A 221 -15.01 5.38 -13.20
C GLY A 221 -13.95 6.44 -13.51
N VAL A 222 -14.23 7.69 -13.18
CA VAL A 222 -13.27 8.80 -13.33
C VAL A 222 -12.13 8.64 -12.31
N SER A 223 -12.44 8.32 -11.05
CA SER A 223 -11.43 8.03 -10.03
C SER A 223 -10.51 6.87 -10.42
N ALA A 224 -11.08 5.77 -10.92
CA ALA A 224 -10.32 4.63 -11.41
C ALA A 224 -9.39 5.00 -12.58
N LEU A 225 -9.85 5.87 -13.48
CA LEU A 225 -9.04 6.36 -14.58
C LEU A 225 -7.87 7.23 -14.09
N ILE A 226 -8.12 8.17 -13.19
CA ILE A 226 -7.08 9.05 -12.60
C ILE A 226 -6.01 8.21 -11.89
N LEU A 227 -6.43 7.27 -11.04
CA LEU A 227 -5.52 6.35 -10.36
C LEU A 227 -4.73 5.50 -11.35
N GLY A 228 -5.40 4.97 -12.38
CA GLY A 228 -4.75 4.18 -13.43
C GLY A 228 -3.69 4.98 -14.18
N VAL A 229 -3.98 6.23 -14.53
CA VAL A 229 -3.03 7.15 -15.18
C VAL A 229 -1.85 7.46 -14.24
N THR A 230 -2.12 7.79 -12.98
CA THR A 230 -1.08 8.09 -11.99
C THR A 230 -0.14 6.90 -11.80
N LEU A 231 -0.68 5.70 -11.65
CA LEU A 231 0.10 4.46 -11.57
C LEU A 231 0.91 4.21 -12.85
N ALA A 232 0.28 4.38 -14.03
CA ALA A 232 0.96 4.19 -15.30
C ALA A 232 2.12 5.18 -15.49
N VAL A 233 1.95 6.43 -15.07
CA VAL A 233 3.02 7.45 -15.11
C VAL A 233 4.16 7.09 -14.17
N CYS A 234 3.87 6.70 -12.92
CA CYS A 234 4.91 6.35 -11.95
C CYS A 234 5.67 5.07 -12.35
N VAL A 235 4.96 4.00 -12.65
CA VAL A 235 5.57 2.72 -13.04
C VAL A 235 6.25 2.81 -14.42
N GLY A 236 5.59 3.45 -15.38
CA GLY A 236 6.14 3.71 -16.72
C GLY A 236 7.39 4.60 -16.65
N GLY A 237 7.33 5.66 -15.84
CA GLY A 237 8.48 6.52 -15.55
C GLY A 237 9.67 5.75 -14.97
N ALA A 238 9.43 4.88 -13.99
CA ALA A 238 10.45 4.00 -13.44
C ALA A 238 11.09 3.10 -14.52
N CYS A 239 10.27 2.53 -15.39
CA CYS A 239 10.73 1.71 -16.51
C CYS A 239 11.56 2.52 -17.52
N VAL A 240 11.13 3.74 -17.87
CA VAL A 240 11.87 4.63 -18.80
C VAL A 240 13.21 5.06 -18.19
N VAL A 241 13.19 5.47 -16.92
CA VAL A 241 14.41 5.87 -16.19
C VAL A 241 15.41 4.71 -16.12
N SER A 242 14.94 3.48 -15.88
CA SER A 242 15.80 2.30 -15.85
C SER A 242 16.47 1.99 -17.19
N ARG A 243 15.79 2.28 -18.31
CA ARG A 243 16.35 2.10 -19.68
C ARG A 243 17.43 3.13 -20.00
N ARG A 244 17.17 4.40 -19.67
CA ARG A 244 18.02 5.54 -20.10
C ARG A 244 19.27 5.73 -19.24
N ARG A 245 19.28 5.23 -18.01
CA ARG A 245 20.42 5.42 -17.10
C ARG A 245 21.55 4.47 -17.43
N SER A 246 22.71 5.07 -17.79
CA SER A 246 23.97 4.33 -17.85
C SER A 246 24.36 3.87 -16.45
N VAL A 247 24.95 2.67 -16.35
CA VAL A 247 25.47 2.09 -15.09
C VAL A 247 26.71 2.83 -14.59
N ALA A 248 27.12 3.91 -15.28
CA ALA A 248 28.34 4.66 -14.98
C ALA A 248 28.10 5.68 -13.86
N LYS A 249 28.84 5.44 -12.78
CA LYS A 249 29.16 6.25 -11.59
C LYS A 249 28.14 6.25 -10.48
#